data_f2509195a002db3b8d903ecd488ddfbd
#
_entry.id   f2509195a002db3b8d903ecd488ddfbd
#
_cell.length_a   1.000
_cell.length_b   1.000
_cell.length_c   1.000
_cell.angle_alpha   90.00
_cell.angle_beta   90.00
_cell.angle_gamma   90.00
#
_symmetry.space_group_name_H-M   'P 1'
#
loop_
_entity.id
_entity.type
_entity.pdbx_description
1 polymer ?
#
loop_
_entity_poly.entity_id
_entity_poly.type
_entity_poly.pdbx_seq_one_letter_code
_entity_poly.pdbx_strand_id
1 'polypeptide(L)'
;MMGSFIAEELCNDFEVTVVDNNKSTLNQIEERNNRVSAINFDVKNGIIEDIIANYDLAVNCLPGFMGFEMLKKIIQCKVSCVDISFMPENCLELSELALENDCLVIPDAGVAPGLSNLIIGNIVANNEIEEIQTMVGGLPKKKNPPWNYKVPYSPIDLIEGYTRPARIRVDGKTEIREALSKKQRLEVEGIGELEAFLTDGLRTLLDSKGSLSGVPNLMEFTIRYPGHCDLIRKMINEGKFSDEIVNYKGKKITRKEKTCVELFKSWKLEKGEEEFTFMLILAVPSEGNEISYTIYDEFTEGATSMARTTGLTACAFSRLVLENKIKEKGVICPETLGMNDVFYDYVLDYLKDRGILIESW
;
A
#
# COMPACT_ATOMS: atom_id res chain seq x y z
N MET A 1 -3.35 -12.90 3.62
CA MET A 1 -3.33 -12.47 2.21
C MET A 1 -2.02 -11.76 1.91
N MET A 2 -1.87 -10.44 2.14
CA MET A 2 -0.54 -9.79 1.98
C MET A 2 0.49 -10.37 2.94
N GLY A 3 0.21 -10.39 4.24
CA GLY A 3 1.11 -10.96 5.24
C GLY A 3 1.46 -12.42 5.00
N SER A 4 0.53 -13.25 4.50
CA SER A 4 0.83 -14.64 4.14
C SER A 4 1.84 -14.74 3.00
N PHE A 5 1.68 -13.92 1.96
CA PHE A 5 2.61 -13.87 0.83
C PHE A 5 4.01 -13.41 1.28
N ILE A 6 4.07 -12.34 2.08
CA ILE A 6 5.33 -11.81 2.65
C ILE A 6 6.03 -12.89 3.48
N ALA A 7 5.29 -13.60 4.32
CA ALA A 7 5.85 -14.66 5.16
C ALA A 7 6.40 -15.82 4.32
N GLU A 8 5.66 -16.27 3.31
CA GLU A 8 6.08 -17.33 2.38
C GLU A 8 7.29 -16.93 1.54
N GLU A 9 7.43 -15.65 1.19
CA GLU A 9 8.59 -15.14 0.44
C GLU A 9 9.83 -15.00 1.34
N LEU A 10 9.68 -14.38 2.51
CA LEU A 10 10.82 -14.14 3.43
C LEU A 10 11.35 -15.43 4.06
N CYS A 11 10.52 -16.45 4.29
CA CYS A 11 10.96 -17.69 4.90
C CYS A 11 11.93 -18.52 4.03
N ASN A 12 12.16 -18.12 2.78
CA ASN A 12 13.19 -18.73 1.95
C ASN A 12 14.60 -18.47 2.51
N ASP A 13 14.79 -17.33 3.19
CA ASP A 13 16.11 -16.88 3.65
C ASP A 13 16.17 -16.54 5.15
N PHE A 14 15.01 -16.38 5.81
CA PHE A 14 14.90 -15.95 7.21
C PHE A 14 13.97 -16.87 8.00
N GLU A 15 14.14 -16.90 9.32
CA GLU A 15 13.16 -17.51 10.21
C GLU A 15 11.96 -16.58 10.35
N VAL A 16 10.77 -17.06 10.01
CA VAL A 16 9.55 -16.25 9.96
C VAL A 16 8.49 -16.80 10.89
N THR A 17 7.93 -15.92 11.71
CA THR A 17 6.76 -16.21 12.55
C THR A 17 5.60 -15.28 12.17
N VAL A 18 4.44 -15.86 11.87
CA VAL A 18 3.21 -15.12 11.59
C VAL A 18 2.36 -15.05 12.86
N VAL A 19 1.90 -13.85 13.19
CA VAL A 19 0.96 -13.60 14.30
C VAL A 19 -0.37 -13.15 13.74
N ASP A 20 -1.45 -13.87 14.00
CA ASP A 20 -2.81 -13.53 13.54
C ASP A 20 -3.85 -14.08 14.55
N ASN A 21 -5.02 -13.46 14.62
CA ASN A 21 -6.13 -13.97 15.42
C ASN A 21 -6.99 -15.02 14.69
N ASN A 22 -6.77 -15.23 13.39
CA ASN A 22 -7.49 -16.19 12.57
C ASN A 22 -6.74 -17.54 12.51
N LYS A 23 -7.08 -18.43 13.43
CA LYS A 23 -6.49 -19.76 13.50
C LYS A 23 -6.57 -20.57 12.19
N SER A 24 -7.65 -20.39 11.41
CA SER A 24 -7.80 -21.09 10.13
C SER A 24 -6.76 -20.62 9.10
N THR A 25 -6.50 -19.32 9.05
CA THR A 25 -5.47 -18.76 8.17
C THR A 25 -4.07 -19.23 8.59
N LEU A 26 -3.79 -19.27 9.90
CA LEU A 26 -2.51 -19.75 10.42
C LEU A 26 -2.27 -21.22 10.06
N ASN A 27 -3.24 -22.08 10.27
CA ASN A 27 -3.13 -23.49 9.90
C ASN A 27 -2.86 -23.66 8.39
N GLN A 28 -3.52 -22.87 7.53
CA GLN A 28 -3.29 -22.92 6.09
C GLN A 28 -1.88 -22.47 5.68
N ILE A 29 -1.29 -21.53 6.40
CA ILE A 29 0.10 -21.10 6.14
C ILE A 29 1.09 -22.21 6.53
N GLU A 30 0.94 -22.78 7.72
CA GLU A 30 1.79 -23.88 8.20
C GLU A 30 1.67 -25.14 7.34
N GLU A 31 0.47 -25.47 6.86
CA GLU A 31 0.23 -26.58 5.92
C GLU A 31 0.91 -26.38 4.57
N ARG A 32 0.91 -25.13 4.06
CA ARG A 32 1.55 -24.79 2.78
C ARG A 32 3.06 -24.65 2.87
N ASN A 33 3.56 -24.18 4.00
CA ASN A 33 4.98 -23.93 4.19
C ASN A 33 5.43 -24.21 5.62
N ASN A 34 6.10 -25.34 5.82
CA ASN A 34 6.60 -25.79 7.11
C ASN A 34 7.81 -24.98 7.66
N ARG A 35 8.29 -23.99 6.91
CA ARG A 35 9.33 -23.05 7.37
C ARG A 35 8.75 -21.84 8.11
N VAL A 36 7.43 -21.65 8.04
CA VAL A 36 6.75 -20.53 8.71
C VAL A 36 6.17 -21.03 10.02
N SER A 37 6.54 -20.41 11.13
CA SER A 37 5.92 -20.61 12.43
C SER A 37 4.68 -19.73 12.58
N ALA A 38 3.69 -20.18 13.37
CA ALA A 38 2.46 -19.43 13.57
C ALA A 38 2.10 -19.27 15.05
N ILE A 39 1.68 -18.08 15.43
CA ILE A 39 1.19 -17.76 16.78
C ILE A 39 -0.24 -17.23 16.66
N ASN A 40 -1.21 -17.95 17.26
CA ASN A 40 -2.57 -17.45 17.31
C ASN A 40 -2.71 -16.45 18.46
N PHE A 41 -2.82 -15.17 18.13
CA PHE A 41 -2.89 -14.09 19.07
C PHE A 41 -3.75 -12.93 18.57
N ASP A 42 -4.59 -12.37 19.44
CA ASP A 42 -5.36 -11.16 19.13
C ASP A 42 -4.64 -9.92 19.68
N VAL A 43 -4.02 -9.17 18.80
CA VAL A 43 -3.25 -7.95 19.11
C VAL A 43 -4.07 -6.86 19.79
N LYS A 44 -5.42 -6.94 19.73
CA LYS A 44 -6.31 -5.99 20.43
C LYS A 44 -6.43 -6.27 21.92
N ASN A 45 -6.31 -7.52 22.32
CA ASN A 45 -6.68 -7.99 23.65
C ASN A 45 -5.51 -8.54 24.47
N GLY A 46 -4.30 -8.55 23.92
CA GLY A 46 -3.15 -9.14 24.58
C GLY A 46 -1.92 -8.21 24.60
N ILE A 47 -0.90 -8.66 25.34
CA ILE A 47 0.41 -8.01 25.41
C ILE A 47 1.27 -8.58 24.31
N ILE A 48 1.21 -7.94 23.12
CA ILE A 48 1.97 -8.36 21.92
C ILE A 48 3.47 -8.10 22.09
N GLU A 49 3.84 -7.21 22.98
CA GLU A 49 5.21 -6.77 23.24
C GLU A 49 6.13 -7.92 23.63
N ASP A 50 5.63 -8.89 24.40
CA ASP A 50 6.39 -10.09 24.81
C ASP A 50 6.74 -11.00 23.60
N ILE A 51 5.95 -10.93 22.55
CA ILE A 51 6.19 -11.64 21.30
C ILE A 51 7.20 -10.87 20.46
N ILE A 52 6.93 -9.58 20.18
CA ILE A 52 7.71 -8.72 19.27
C ILE A 52 9.18 -8.63 19.71
N ALA A 53 9.43 -8.46 21.00
CA ALA A 53 10.77 -8.24 21.55
C ALA A 53 11.80 -9.38 21.26
N ASN A 54 11.35 -10.51 20.73
CA ASN A 54 12.22 -11.65 20.41
C ASN A 54 12.67 -11.69 18.94
N TYR A 55 12.31 -10.68 18.13
CA TYR A 55 12.59 -10.66 16.70
C TYR A 55 13.46 -9.46 16.29
N ASP A 56 14.22 -9.64 15.22
CA ASP A 56 15.09 -8.60 14.65
C ASP A 56 14.31 -7.56 13.83
N LEU A 57 13.20 -8.00 13.24
CA LEU A 57 12.33 -7.17 12.39
C LEU A 57 10.86 -7.56 12.57
N ALA A 58 9.98 -6.60 12.62
CA ALA A 58 8.55 -6.78 12.48
C ALA A 58 8.08 -6.27 11.12
N VAL A 59 7.20 -7.03 10.44
CA VAL A 59 6.48 -6.55 9.26
C VAL A 59 5.03 -6.33 9.66
N ASN A 60 4.61 -5.05 9.71
CA ASN A 60 3.25 -4.70 10.12
C ASN A 60 2.30 -4.76 8.91
N CYS A 61 1.43 -5.77 8.91
CA CYS A 61 0.43 -6.02 7.87
C CYS A 61 -1.01 -5.83 8.37
N LEU A 62 -1.19 -5.10 9.47
CA LEU A 62 -2.51 -4.85 10.05
C LEU A 62 -3.32 -3.85 9.21
N PRO A 63 -4.66 -3.87 9.32
CA PRO A 63 -5.51 -2.85 8.73
C PRO A 63 -5.11 -1.43 9.19
N GLY A 64 -5.30 -0.43 8.31
CA GLY A 64 -4.84 0.94 8.52
C GLY A 64 -5.25 1.55 9.86
N PHE A 65 -6.50 1.31 10.33
CA PHE A 65 -6.99 1.83 11.60
C PHE A 65 -6.29 1.26 12.87
N MET A 66 -5.43 0.26 12.71
CA MET A 66 -4.61 -0.33 13.78
C MET A 66 -3.11 -0.07 13.58
N GLY A 67 -2.72 0.39 12.39
CA GLY A 67 -1.33 0.47 11.97
C GLY A 67 -0.48 1.34 12.89
N PHE A 68 -0.91 2.57 13.14
CA PHE A 68 -0.15 3.55 13.91
C PHE A 68 0.15 3.11 15.35
N GLU A 69 -0.87 2.64 16.07
CA GLU A 69 -0.69 2.16 17.45
C GLU A 69 0.19 0.90 17.52
N MET A 70 0.08 0.03 16.52
CA MET A 70 0.96 -1.14 16.45
C MET A 70 2.39 -0.75 16.14
N LEU A 71 2.61 0.15 15.18
CA LEU A 71 3.93 0.67 14.85
C LEU A 71 4.62 1.28 16.08
N LYS A 72 3.88 2.09 16.86
CA LYS A 72 4.36 2.66 18.11
C LYS A 72 4.79 1.59 19.12
N LYS A 73 4.00 0.52 19.29
CA LYS A 73 4.35 -0.60 20.17
C LYS A 73 5.61 -1.35 19.70
N ILE A 74 5.74 -1.60 18.41
CA ILE A 74 6.92 -2.24 17.82
C ILE A 74 8.17 -1.43 18.14
N ILE A 75 8.13 -0.11 17.93
CA ILE A 75 9.25 0.79 18.25
C ILE A 75 9.59 0.74 19.75
N GLN A 76 8.59 0.76 20.63
CA GLN A 76 8.78 0.68 22.09
C GLN A 76 9.43 -0.66 22.53
N CYS A 77 9.26 -1.73 21.74
CA CYS A 77 9.96 -3.00 21.95
C CYS A 77 11.41 -2.97 21.43
N LYS A 78 11.89 -1.86 20.87
CA LYS A 78 13.22 -1.70 20.24
C LYS A 78 13.42 -2.62 19.03
N VAL A 79 12.36 -2.85 18.28
CA VAL A 79 12.38 -3.68 17.07
C VAL A 79 12.15 -2.78 15.86
N SER A 80 12.98 -2.94 14.82
CA SER A 80 12.79 -2.26 13.54
C SER A 80 11.54 -2.75 12.84
N CYS A 81 10.94 -1.92 11.98
CA CYS A 81 9.67 -2.25 11.35
C CYS A 81 9.63 -1.87 9.87
N VAL A 82 9.09 -2.75 9.04
CA VAL A 82 8.57 -2.45 7.70
C VAL A 82 7.05 -2.47 7.78
N ASP A 83 6.40 -1.38 7.38
CA ASP A 83 4.96 -1.20 7.56
C ASP A 83 4.23 -1.01 6.23
N ILE A 84 3.25 -1.89 5.97
CA ILE A 84 2.37 -1.80 4.79
C ILE A 84 0.94 -1.35 5.14
N SER A 85 0.69 -0.97 6.39
CA SER A 85 -0.65 -0.54 6.80
C SER A 85 -0.97 0.84 6.21
N PHE A 86 -2.15 0.99 5.63
CA PHE A 86 -2.60 2.26 5.05
C PHE A 86 -3.26 3.13 6.12
N MET A 87 -2.48 3.50 7.15
CA MET A 87 -2.95 4.27 8.30
C MET A 87 -3.28 5.72 7.92
N PRO A 88 -4.30 6.36 8.55
CA PRO A 88 -4.61 7.77 8.32
C PRO A 88 -3.62 8.73 8.97
N GLU A 89 -2.95 8.30 10.03
CA GLU A 89 -2.00 9.10 10.79
C GLU A 89 -0.70 9.36 10.01
N ASN A 90 0.04 10.38 10.44
CA ASN A 90 1.37 10.68 9.91
C ASN A 90 2.44 9.88 10.66
N CYS A 91 2.98 8.85 10.03
CA CYS A 91 4.02 7.99 10.62
C CYS A 91 5.32 8.73 10.98
N LEU A 92 5.59 9.90 10.38
CA LEU A 92 6.76 10.73 10.70
C LEU A 92 6.72 11.26 12.13
N GLU A 93 5.55 11.34 12.76
CA GLU A 93 5.41 11.70 14.18
C GLU A 93 6.10 10.71 15.13
N LEU A 94 6.39 9.50 14.66
CA LEU A 94 7.10 8.48 15.42
C LEU A 94 8.63 8.51 15.21
N SER A 95 9.16 9.47 14.44
CA SER A 95 10.59 9.49 14.09
C SER A 95 11.49 9.68 15.33
N GLU A 96 11.14 10.60 16.23
CA GLU A 96 11.89 10.80 17.47
C GLU A 96 11.86 9.54 18.35
N LEU A 97 10.68 8.93 18.50
CA LEU A 97 10.53 7.69 19.26
C LEU A 97 11.37 6.56 18.69
N ALA A 98 11.44 6.45 17.35
CA ALA A 98 12.23 5.42 16.68
C ALA A 98 13.75 5.67 16.88
N LEU A 99 14.20 6.92 16.81
CA LEU A 99 15.59 7.31 17.10
C LEU A 99 15.97 6.99 18.56
N GLU A 100 15.15 7.34 19.52
CA GLU A 100 15.37 7.07 20.95
C GLU A 100 15.48 5.56 21.27
N ASN A 101 14.80 4.72 20.49
CA ASN A 101 14.82 3.27 20.66
C ASN A 101 15.79 2.55 19.73
N ASP A 102 16.63 3.26 18.98
CA ASP A 102 17.59 2.71 18.00
C ASP A 102 16.93 1.85 16.91
N CYS A 103 15.70 2.18 16.51
CA CYS A 103 14.92 1.47 15.51
C CYS A 103 15.00 2.14 14.15
N LEU A 104 14.99 1.33 13.10
CA LEU A 104 14.70 1.75 11.72
C LEU A 104 13.25 1.38 11.39
N VAL A 105 12.48 2.34 10.90
CA VAL A 105 11.10 2.14 10.44
C VAL A 105 11.02 2.55 8.98
N ILE A 106 10.54 1.65 8.12
CA ILE A 106 10.20 1.94 6.73
C ILE A 106 8.67 1.85 6.61
N PRO A 107 7.96 2.99 6.64
CA PRO A 107 6.51 3.03 6.48
C PRO A 107 6.13 2.96 5.00
N ASP A 108 4.82 2.82 4.72
CA ASP A 108 4.29 2.88 3.37
C ASP A 108 5.01 1.92 2.40
N ALA A 109 5.34 0.71 2.86
CA ALA A 109 6.23 -0.22 2.16
C ALA A 109 5.49 -1.12 1.15
N GLY A 110 4.39 -0.64 0.54
CA GLY A 110 3.59 -1.34 -0.45
C GLY A 110 3.94 -1.01 -1.90
N VAL A 111 3.00 -1.23 -2.81
CA VAL A 111 3.17 -0.84 -4.22
C VAL A 111 2.95 0.65 -4.43
N ALA A 112 1.87 1.20 -3.88
CA ALA A 112 1.54 2.62 -3.83
C ALA A 112 0.60 2.89 -2.63
N PRO A 113 1.12 3.54 -1.61
CA PRO A 113 2.49 4.05 -1.43
C PRO A 113 3.54 2.95 -1.24
N GLY A 114 4.79 3.26 -1.61
CA GLY A 114 5.96 2.41 -1.41
C GLY A 114 6.86 2.33 -2.62
N LEU A 115 6.64 1.41 -3.55
CA LEU A 115 7.39 1.35 -4.81
C LEU A 115 7.24 2.64 -5.61
N SER A 116 6.04 3.21 -5.65
CA SER A 116 5.80 4.54 -6.25
C SER A 116 6.70 5.61 -5.63
N ASN A 117 6.74 5.65 -4.30
CA ASN A 117 7.52 6.64 -3.56
C ASN A 117 9.03 6.47 -3.82
N LEU A 118 9.52 5.23 -3.81
CA LEU A 118 10.92 4.91 -4.12
C LEU A 118 11.32 5.43 -5.51
N ILE A 119 10.50 5.15 -6.53
CA ILE A 119 10.73 5.61 -7.91
C ILE A 119 10.69 7.14 -7.98
N ILE A 120 9.71 7.77 -7.36
CA ILE A 120 9.60 9.23 -7.29
C ILE A 120 10.81 9.85 -6.61
N GLY A 121 11.31 9.26 -5.52
CA GLY A 121 12.53 9.69 -4.86
C GLY A 121 13.75 9.70 -5.79
N ASN A 122 13.91 8.65 -6.60
CA ASN A 122 14.99 8.58 -7.57
C ASN A 122 14.83 9.60 -8.71
N ILE A 123 13.62 9.81 -9.22
CA ILE A 123 13.33 10.83 -10.24
C ILE A 123 13.74 12.22 -9.73
N VAL A 124 13.32 12.58 -8.52
CA VAL A 124 13.57 13.90 -7.92
C VAL A 124 15.04 14.10 -7.55
N ALA A 125 15.76 13.04 -7.18
CA ALA A 125 17.20 13.12 -6.92
C ALA A 125 18.00 13.50 -8.16
N ASN A 126 17.52 13.15 -9.34
CA ASN A 126 18.23 13.31 -10.61
C ASN A 126 17.66 14.42 -11.51
N ASN A 127 16.51 15.02 -11.16
CA ASN A 127 15.82 16.00 -12.00
C ASN A 127 15.16 17.09 -11.16
N GLU A 128 15.06 18.30 -11.70
CA GLU A 128 14.19 19.35 -11.18
C GLU A 128 12.79 19.17 -11.73
N ILE A 129 11.83 18.90 -10.87
CA ILE A 129 10.47 18.43 -11.24
C ILE A 129 9.40 19.48 -10.90
N GLU A 130 8.53 19.77 -11.87
CA GLU A 130 7.38 20.66 -11.74
C GLU A 130 6.10 19.94 -11.32
N GLU A 131 5.89 18.72 -11.80
CA GLU A 131 4.68 17.95 -11.50
C GLU A 131 4.96 16.45 -11.46
N ILE A 132 4.32 15.75 -10.53
CA ILE A 132 4.26 14.29 -10.49
C ILE A 132 2.80 13.84 -10.36
N GLN A 133 2.41 12.91 -11.20
CA GLN A 133 1.16 12.18 -11.10
C GLN A 133 1.43 10.68 -10.95
N THR A 134 0.87 10.08 -9.92
CA THR A 134 0.88 8.63 -9.75
C THR A 134 -0.52 8.10 -9.96
N MET A 135 -0.67 7.07 -10.77
CA MET A 135 -1.95 6.43 -11.09
C MET A 135 -1.80 4.93 -10.85
N VAL A 136 -2.59 4.33 -9.97
CA VAL A 136 -2.44 2.92 -9.60
C VAL A 136 -3.77 2.22 -9.45
N GLY A 137 -3.82 0.94 -9.85
CA GLY A 137 -5.01 0.12 -9.65
C GLY A 137 -4.76 -1.37 -9.83
N GLY A 138 -5.45 -2.17 -9.01
CA GLY A 138 -5.63 -3.60 -9.24
C GLY A 138 -6.99 -3.85 -9.85
N LEU A 139 -7.06 -4.65 -10.90
CA LEU A 139 -8.25 -4.86 -11.72
C LEU A 139 -8.40 -6.31 -12.13
N PRO A 140 -9.64 -6.86 -12.17
CA PRO A 140 -9.85 -8.19 -12.71
C PRO A 140 -9.57 -8.20 -14.22
N LYS A 141 -8.91 -9.24 -14.74
CA LYS A 141 -8.73 -9.42 -16.18
C LYS A 141 -10.08 -9.55 -16.89
N LYS A 142 -11.02 -10.25 -16.29
CA LYS A 142 -12.38 -10.38 -16.79
C LYS A 142 -13.31 -9.38 -16.14
N LYS A 143 -13.87 -8.46 -16.93
CA LYS A 143 -14.86 -7.48 -16.47
C LYS A 143 -16.11 -8.19 -15.95
N ASN A 144 -16.64 -7.75 -14.79
CA ASN A 144 -17.83 -8.27 -14.13
C ASN A 144 -18.82 -7.14 -13.80
N PRO A 145 -19.69 -6.76 -14.74
CA PRO A 145 -20.68 -5.69 -14.51
C PRO A 145 -21.55 -5.95 -13.28
N PRO A 146 -22.04 -4.91 -12.60
CA PRO A 146 -21.85 -3.50 -12.97
C PRO A 146 -20.53 -2.88 -12.50
N TRP A 147 -19.83 -3.53 -11.57
CA TRP A 147 -18.66 -2.98 -10.89
C TRP A 147 -17.39 -3.02 -11.72
N ASN A 148 -17.21 -4.05 -12.53
CA ASN A 148 -15.97 -4.37 -13.22
C ASN A 148 -14.76 -4.30 -12.28
N TYR A 149 -14.95 -4.77 -11.04
CA TYR A 149 -13.97 -4.66 -9.98
C TYR A 149 -13.99 -5.89 -9.07
N LYS A 150 -12.80 -6.31 -8.68
CA LYS A 150 -12.56 -7.35 -7.67
C LYS A 150 -11.50 -6.88 -6.69
N VAL A 151 -11.64 -7.24 -5.44
CA VAL A 151 -10.71 -6.85 -4.38
C VAL A 151 -10.11 -8.07 -3.72
N PRO A 152 -8.77 -8.16 -3.69
CA PRO A 152 -8.06 -9.23 -2.99
C PRO A 152 -7.70 -8.88 -1.53
N TYR A 153 -8.11 -7.73 -0.99
CA TYR A 153 -7.76 -7.24 0.35
C TYR A 153 -8.97 -6.70 1.13
N SER A 154 -8.72 -6.00 2.26
CA SER A 154 -9.76 -5.49 3.15
C SER A 154 -10.71 -4.50 2.44
N PRO A 155 -12.02 -4.75 2.41
CA PRO A 155 -12.98 -3.81 1.81
C PRO A 155 -13.11 -2.50 2.59
N ILE A 156 -12.76 -2.48 3.87
CA ILE A 156 -12.84 -1.28 4.71
C ILE A 156 -11.78 -0.27 4.26
N ASP A 157 -10.53 -0.71 4.07
CA ASP A 157 -9.42 0.16 3.62
C ASP A 157 -9.70 0.72 2.22
N LEU A 158 -10.32 -0.10 1.36
CA LEU A 158 -10.75 0.34 0.03
C LEU A 158 -11.80 1.46 0.09
N ILE A 159 -12.82 1.31 0.95
CA ILE A 159 -13.88 2.33 1.11
C ILE A 159 -13.32 3.61 1.72
N GLU A 160 -12.36 3.51 2.65
CA GLU A 160 -11.63 4.69 3.14
C GLU A 160 -10.98 5.46 1.98
N GLY A 161 -10.32 4.78 1.04
CA GLY A 161 -9.75 5.40 -0.16
C GLY A 161 -10.77 6.12 -1.04
N TYR A 162 -12.04 5.68 -1.05
CA TYR A 162 -13.11 6.33 -1.83
C TYR A 162 -13.83 7.46 -1.09
N THR A 163 -13.73 7.53 0.23
CA THR A 163 -14.50 8.47 1.05
C THR A 163 -13.63 9.52 1.75
N ARG A 164 -12.35 9.24 1.95
CA ARG A 164 -11.40 10.17 2.54
C ARG A 164 -11.07 11.28 1.54
N PRO A 165 -11.18 12.58 1.93
CA PRO A 165 -10.73 13.67 1.08
C PRO A 165 -9.27 13.50 0.68
N ALA A 166 -8.98 13.71 -0.60
CA ALA A 166 -7.63 13.58 -1.14
C ALA A 166 -6.79 14.82 -0.80
N ARG A 167 -5.63 14.62 -0.22
CA ARG A 167 -4.61 15.66 -0.06
C ARG A 167 -3.73 15.65 -1.29
N ILE A 168 -3.54 16.82 -1.90
CA ILE A 168 -2.67 17.03 -3.06
C ILE A 168 -1.77 18.22 -2.81
N ARG A 169 -0.72 18.38 -3.62
CA ARG A 169 0.07 19.61 -3.63
C ARG A 169 -0.19 20.35 -4.94
N VAL A 170 -0.47 21.64 -4.86
CA VAL A 170 -0.67 22.54 -5.99
C VAL A 170 0.09 23.82 -5.70
N ASP A 171 0.93 24.26 -6.63
CA ASP A 171 1.77 25.46 -6.50
C ASP A 171 2.54 25.49 -5.16
N GLY A 172 3.10 24.35 -4.74
CA GLY A 172 3.85 24.19 -3.51
C GLY A 172 3.02 24.13 -2.21
N LYS A 173 1.67 24.19 -2.31
CA LYS A 173 0.78 24.17 -1.14
C LYS A 173 -0.05 22.90 -1.10
N THR A 174 -0.15 22.32 0.10
CA THR A 174 -1.07 21.19 0.32
C THR A 174 -2.51 21.68 0.31
N GLU A 175 -3.32 21.09 -0.56
CA GLU A 175 -4.75 21.34 -0.69
C GLU A 175 -5.56 20.07 -0.45
N ILE A 176 -6.78 20.26 0.03
CA ILE A 176 -7.74 19.16 0.24
C ILE A 176 -8.75 19.20 -0.90
N ARG A 177 -8.94 18.09 -1.58
CA ARG A 177 -9.90 17.90 -2.65
C ARG A 177 -10.88 16.79 -2.29
N GLU A 178 -12.08 16.88 -2.86
CA GLU A 178 -13.06 15.80 -2.73
C GLU A 178 -12.49 14.51 -3.34
N ALA A 179 -12.64 13.38 -2.62
CA ALA A 179 -12.31 12.07 -3.17
C ALA A 179 -13.08 11.81 -4.48
N LEU A 180 -12.52 10.99 -5.35
CA LEU A 180 -13.09 10.66 -6.67
C LEU A 180 -13.19 11.87 -7.63
N SER A 181 -12.69 13.05 -7.27
CA SER A 181 -12.66 14.22 -8.16
C SER A 181 -11.58 14.09 -9.24
N LYS A 182 -11.48 15.08 -10.14
CA LYS A 182 -10.52 15.11 -11.27
C LYS A 182 -10.52 13.82 -12.10
N LYS A 183 -11.71 13.24 -12.34
CA LYS A 183 -11.82 12.02 -13.15
C LYS A 183 -11.30 12.26 -14.56
N GLN A 184 -10.41 11.41 -15.01
CA GLN A 184 -9.80 11.41 -16.34
C GLN A 184 -9.82 10.01 -16.97
N ARG A 185 -9.70 9.94 -18.29
CA ARG A 185 -9.61 8.68 -19.03
C ARG A 185 -8.18 8.42 -19.46
N LEU A 186 -7.81 7.15 -19.44
CA LEU A 186 -6.52 6.65 -19.89
C LEU A 186 -6.77 5.54 -20.90
N GLU A 187 -6.04 5.57 -22.01
CA GLU A 187 -5.96 4.42 -22.92
C GLU A 187 -4.61 3.77 -22.69
N VAL A 188 -4.63 2.51 -22.27
CA VAL A 188 -3.41 1.76 -21.96
C VAL A 188 -3.29 0.60 -22.94
N GLU A 189 -2.17 0.56 -23.65
CA GLU A 189 -1.91 -0.51 -24.63
C GLU A 189 -1.97 -1.89 -23.96
N GLY A 190 -2.65 -2.84 -24.58
CA GLY A 190 -2.86 -4.19 -24.06
C GLY A 190 -3.95 -4.32 -22.97
N ILE A 191 -4.40 -3.21 -22.35
CA ILE A 191 -5.45 -3.20 -21.30
C ILE A 191 -6.75 -2.57 -21.82
N GLY A 192 -6.62 -1.48 -22.63
CA GLY A 192 -7.72 -0.68 -23.14
C GLY A 192 -8.09 0.51 -22.23
N GLU A 193 -9.34 0.98 -22.35
CA GLU A 193 -9.80 2.18 -21.65
C GLU A 193 -9.96 1.96 -20.13
N LEU A 194 -9.34 2.87 -19.36
CA LEU A 194 -9.41 2.96 -17.91
C LEU A 194 -9.89 4.36 -17.50
N GLU A 195 -10.33 4.51 -16.26
CA GLU A 195 -10.57 5.81 -15.63
C GLU A 195 -9.70 5.98 -14.39
N ALA A 196 -9.15 7.17 -14.20
CA ALA A 196 -8.41 7.57 -13.01
C ALA A 196 -9.13 8.70 -12.29
N PHE A 197 -9.09 8.71 -10.96
CA PHE A 197 -9.70 9.73 -10.11
C PHE A 197 -8.89 9.91 -8.83
N LEU A 198 -8.91 11.12 -8.26
CA LEU A 198 -8.12 11.47 -7.08
C LEU A 198 -8.46 10.59 -5.87
N THR A 199 -7.40 10.15 -5.18
CA THR A 199 -7.42 9.46 -3.90
C THR A 199 -6.32 9.97 -2.97
N ASP A 200 -6.43 9.71 -1.66
CA ASP A 200 -5.50 10.20 -0.63
C ASP A 200 -4.34 9.23 -0.42
N GLY A 201 -3.46 9.09 -1.40
CA GLY A 201 -2.34 8.14 -1.36
C GLY A 201 -0.95 8.76 -1.31
N LEU A 202 -0.78 10.08 -1.48
CA LEU A 202 0.53 10.74 -1.47
C LEU A 202 1.28 10.62 -0.13
N ARG A 203 0.58 10.65 0.98
CA ARG A 203 1.09 10.41 2.33
C ARG A 203 2.40 11.18 2.65
N THR A 204 3.52 10.47 2.83
CA THR A 204 4.83 11.05 3.18
C THR A 204 5.39 11.97 2.08
N LEU A 205 5.00 11.79 0.82
CA LEU A 205 5.37 12.69 -0.27
C LEU A 205 4.90 14.14 -0.06
N LEU A 206 3.89 14.35 0.80
CA LEU A 206 3.39 15.68 1.16
C LEU A 206 4.17 16.37 2.28
N ASP A 207 5.14 15.70 2.91
CA ASP A 207 5.93 16.34 3.95
C ASP A 207 6.63 17.59 3.42
N SER A 208 6.39 18.72 4.10
CA SER A 208 6.93 20.03 3.72
C SER A 208 8.43 20.19 3.98
N LYS A 209 9.01 19.26 4.75
CA LYS A 209 10.44 19.20 5.08
C LYS A 209 11.12 17.99 4.46
N GLY A 210 10.35 17.12 3.80
CA GLY A 210 10.83 15.90 3.18
C GLY A 210 11.54 16.14 1.84
N SER A 211 11.98 15.05 1.26
CA SER A 211 12.76 15.00 0.01
C SER A 211 12.04 15.66 -1.19
N LEU A 212 10.71 15.68 -1.17
CA LEU A 212 9.90 16.26 -2.26
C LEU A 212 9.37 17.66 -1.94
N SER A 213 9.90 18.34 -0.93
CA SER A 213 9.43 19.69 -0.56
C SER A 213 9.55 20.72 -1.69
N GLY A 214 10.49 20.51 -2.63
CA GLY A 214 10.71 21.36 -3.80
C GLY A 214 9.78 21.10 -4.98
N VAL A 215 9.03 19.99 -5.02
CA VAL A 215 8.12 19.66 -6.13
C VAL A 215 6.79 20.41 -5.95
N PRO A 216 6.42 21.35 -6.87
CA PRO A 216 5.25 22.19 -6.67
C PRO A 216 3.92 21.46 -6.83
N ASN A 217 3.83 20.45 -7.68
CA ASN A 217 2.57 19.76 -7.98
C ASN A 217 2.70 18.24 -7.79
N LEU A 218 1.87 17.69 -6.89
CA LEU A 218 1.82 16.26 -6.61
C LEU A 218 0.38 15.78 -6.54
N MET A 219 0.05 14.74 -7.29
CA MET A 219 -1.28 14.13 -7.30
C MET A 219 -1.20 12.61 -7.36
N GLU A 220 -2.13 11.93 -6.68
CA GLU A 220 -2.31 10.50 -6.81
C GLU A 220 -3.74 10.15 -7.20
N PHE A 221 -3.86 9.17 -8.08
CA PHE A 221 -5.12 8.71 -8.65
C PHE A 221 -5.25 7.19 -8.49
N THR A 222 -6.44 6.76 -8.17
CA THR A 222 -6.81 5.34 -8.28
C THR A 222 -7.35 5.07 -9.69
N ILE A 223 -6.88 3.97 -10.30
CA ILE A 223 -7.34 3.50 -11.61
C ILE A 223 -8.43 2.45 -11.46
N ARG A 224 -9.49 2.57 -12.27
CA ARG A 224 -10.56 1.54 -12.41
C ARG A 224 -11.01 1.44 -13.86
N TYR A 225 -11.83 0.43 -14.15
CA TYR A 225 -12.57 0.41 -15.41
C TYR A 225 -13.64 1.49 -15.46
N PRO A 226 -13.94 2.05 -16.65
CA PRO A 226 -14.90 3.13 -16.81
C PRO A 226 -16.27 2.82 -16.20
N GLY A 227 -16.83 3.81 -15.50
CA GLY A 227 -18.12 3.74 -14.84
C GLY A 227 -18.08 3.34 -13.37
N HIS A 228 -16.98 2.78 -12.86
CA HIS A 228 -16.85 2.40 -11.44
C HIS A 228 -16.95 3.61 -10.51
N CYS A 229 -16.24 4.69 -10.83
CA CYS A 229 -16.26 5.93 -10.08
C CYS A 229 -17.69 6.51 -9.92
N ASP A 230 -18.48 6.48 -10.99
CA ASP A 230 -19.86 7.02 -10.96
C ASP A 230 -20.78 6.16 -10.09
N LEU A 231 -20.60 4.85 -10.07
CA LEU A 231 -21.32 3.94 -9.16
C LEU A 231 -21.00 4.24 -7.69
N ILE A 232 -19.72 4.43 -7.36
CA ILE A 232 -19.30 4.76 -5.99
C ILE A 232 -19.85 6.14 -5.58
N ARG A 233 -19.76 7.16 -6.45
CA ARG A 233 -20.35 8.49 -6.19
C ARG A 233 -21.85 8.41 -5.92
N LYS A 234 -22.57 7.62 -6.69
CA LYS A 234 -24.00 7.38 -6.43
C LYS A 234 -24.21 6.81 -5.02
N MET A 235 -23.42 5.85 -4.60
CA MET A 235 -23.54 5.26 -3.25
C MET A 235 -23.20 6.27 -2.15
N ILE A 236 -22.19 7.12 -2.36
CA ILE A 236 -21.87 8.22 -1.43
C ILE A 236 -23.07 9.15 -1.29
N ASN A 237 -23.68 9.60 -2.40
CA ASN A 237 -24.83 10.49 -2.40
C ASN A 237 -26.08 9.86 -1.77
N GLU A 238 -26.22 8.53 -1.83
CA GLU A 238 -27.27 7.77 -1.15
C GLU A 238 -26.97 7.54 0.35
N GLY A 239 -25.87 8.06 0.89
CA GLY A 239 -25.45 7.92 2.29
C GLY A 239 -25.07 6.50 2.70
N LYS A 240 -24.69 5.64 1.73
CA LYS A 240 -24.33 4.23 1.99
C LYS A 240 -23.08 4.07 2.87
N PHE A 241 -22.22 5.06 2.91
CA PHE A 241 -20.97 5.06 3.67
C PHE A 241 -21.02 5.96 4.92
N SER A 242 -22.22 6.26 5.42
CA SER A 242 -22.40 7.03 6.66
C SER A 242 -22.15 6.18 7.92
N ASP A 243 -21.84 6.88 9.02
CA ASP A 243 -21.67 6.26 10.35
C ASP A 243 -23.00 6.04 11.08
N GLU A 244 -24.14 6.24 10.40
CA GLU A 244 -25.48 5.96 10.95
C GLU A 244 -25.56 4.50 11.39
N ILE A 245 -25.99 4.29 12.64
CA ILE A 245 -26.17 2.94 13.20
C ILE A 245 -27.43 2.29 12.64
N VAL A 246 -27.29 1.13 12.07
CA VAL A 246 -28.37 0.30 11.50
C VAL A 246 -28.37 -1.09 12.14
N ASN A 247 -29.55 -1.73 12.14
CA ASN A 247 -29.62 -3.14 12.55
C ASN A 247 -29.38 -4.04 11.32
N TYR A 248 -28.34 -4.84 11.37
CA TYR A 248 -28.02 -5.81 10.33
C TYR A 248 -27.81 -7.19 10.94
N LYS A 249 -28.70 -8.13 10.60
CA LYS A 249 -28.68 -9.52 11.12
C LYS A 249 -28.65 -9.60 12.66
N GLY A 250 -29.39 -8.71 13.34
CA GLY A 250 -29.47 -8.65 14.80
C GLY A 250 -28.33 -7.94 15.50
N LYS A 251 -27.35 -7.40 14.76
CA LYS A 251 -26.22 -6.60 15.30
C LYS A 251 -26.40 -5.13 14.93
N LYS A 252 -26.01 -4.26 15.85
CA LYS A 252 -25.90 -2.81 15.59
C LYS A 252 -24.53 -2.55 14.97
N ILE A 253 -24.51 -2.10 13.73
CA ILE A 253 -23.32 -1.74 12.97
C ILE A 253 -23.55 -0.42 12.24
N THR A 254 -22.51 0.23 11.75
CA THR A 254 -22.66 1.41 10.91
C THR A 254 -23.24 1.03 9.53
N ARG A 255 -23.86 1.98 8.85
CA ARG A 255 -24.31 1.81 7.46
C ARG A 255 -23.14 1.52 6.55
N LYS A 256 -21.99 2.15 6.80
CA LYS A 256 -20.70 1.91 6.13
C LYS A 256 -20.27 0.44 6.27
N GLU A 257 -20.20 -0.10 7.49
CA GLU A 257 -19.83 -1.50 7.74
C GLU A 257 -20.80 -2.47 7.02
N LYS A 258 -22.11 -2.21 7.10
CA LYS A 258 -23.11 -2.99 6.35
C LYS A 258 -22.81 -2.98 4.86
N THR A 259 -22.57 -1.80 4.29
CA THR A 259 -22.29 -1.63 2.86
C THR A 259 -21.01 -2.35 2.46
N CYS A 260 -19.94 -2.27 3.27
CA CYS A 260 -18.69 -3.03 3.05
C CYS A 260 -18.97 -4.54 2.97
N VAL A 261 -19.76 -5.09 3.88
CA VAL A 261 -20.13 -6.52 3.87
C VAL A 261 -20.91 -6.90 2.61
N GLU A 262 -21.80 -6.03 2.13
CA GLU A 262 -22.60 -6.27 0.92
C GLU A 262 -21.73 -6.18 -0.35
N LEU A 263 -20.88 -5.17 -0.46
CA LEU A 263 -19.95 -4.99 -1.59
C LEU A 263 -18.92 -6.12 -1.67
N PHE A 264 -18.38 -6.55 -0.54
CA PHE A 264 -17.39 -7.63 -0.51
C PHE A 264 -17.91 -8.94 -1.12
N LYS A 265 -19.21 -9.22 -1.00
CA LYS A 265 -19.80 -10.40 -1.67
C LYS A 265 -19.69 -10.34 -3.19
N SER A 266 -19.80 -9.12 -3.76
CA SER A 266 -19.72 -8.91 -5.21
C SER A 266 -18.27 -8.73 -5.68
N TRP A 267 -17.43 -8.17 -4.81
CA TRP A 267 -16.05 -7.79 -5.16
C TRP A 267 -15.00 -8.82 -4.77
N LYS A 268 -15.37 -9.80 -3.94
CA LYS A 268 -14.41 -10.85 -3.57
C LYS A 268 -13.87 -11.54 -4.82
N LEU A 269 -12.55 -11.61 -4.90
CA LEU A 269 -11.87 -12.40 -5.91
C LEU A 269 -12.08 -13.89 -5.59
N GLU A 270 -12.69 -14.62 -6.49
CA GLU A 270 -12.95 -16.06 -6.33
C GLU A 270 -11.77 -16.88 -6.84
N LYS A 271 -11.68 -18.14 -6.38
CA LYS A 271 -10.60 -19.04 -6.81
C LYS A 271 -10.64 -19.25 -8.33
N GLY A 272 -9.53 -18.96 -8.99
CA GLY A 272 -9.38 -19.06 -10.45
C GLY A 272 -9.76 -17.79 -11.21
N GLU A 273 -10.19 -16.72 -10.52
CA GLU A 273 -10.29 -15.40 -11.15
C GLU A 273 -8.92 -14.74 -11.16
N GLU A 274 -8.53 -14.23 -12.32
CA GLU A 274 -7.26 -13.54 -12.53
C GLU A 274 -7.43 -12.04 -12.43
N GLU A 275 -6.43 -11.37 -11.89
CA GLU A 275 -6.35 -9.92 -11.80
C GLU A 275 -4.93 -9.45 -12.16
N PHE A 276 -4.79 -8.17 -12.40
CA PHE A 276 -3.52 -7.52 -12.66
C PHE A 276 -3.41 -6.23 -11.85
N THR A 277 -2.19 -5.80 -11.59
CA THR A 277 -1.86 -4.48 -11.05
C THR A 277 -1.18 -3.66 -12.14
N PHE A 278 -1.67 -2.44 -12.34
CA PHE A 278 -1.05 -1.45 -13.22
C PHE A 278 -0.79 -0.17 -12.45
N MET A 279 0.41 0.38 -12.59
CA MET A 279 0.78 1.68 -12.07
C MET A 279 1.50 2.49 -13.15
N LEU A 280 1.13 3.77 -13.26
CA LEU A 280 1.78 4.75 -14.11
C LEU A 280 2.24 5.92 -13.24
N ILE A 281 3.51 6.28 -13.35
CA ILE A 281 4.07 7.49 -12.76
C ILE A 281 4.46 8.39 -13.92
N LEU A 282 3.95 9.63 -13.91
CA LEU A 282 4.32 10.69 -14.85
C LEU A 282 5.00 11.80 -14.07
N ALA A 283 6.17 12.21 -14.50
CA ALA A 283 6.89 13.33 -13.94
C ALA A 283 7.25 14.33 -15.06
N VAL A 284 6.92 15.60 -14.83
CA VAL A 284 7.21 16.70 -15.74
C VAL A 284 8.41 17.46 -15.18
N PRO A 285 9.60 17.35 -15.78
CA PRO A 285 10.75 18.14 -15.38
C PRO A 285 10.58 19.62 -15.78
N SER A 286 11.31 20.53 -15.09
CA SER A 286 11.37 21.95 -15.45
C SER A 286 11.97 22.14 -16.85
N GLU A 287 12.89 21.24 -17.24
CA GLU A 287 13.50 21.20 -18.56
C GLU A 287 13.59 19.75 -19.06
N GLY A 288 13.42 19.54 -20.35
CA GLY A 288 13.52 18.22 -20.99
C GLY A 288 12.16 17.59 -21.29
N ASN A 289 12.18 16.28 -21.51
CA ASN A 289 10.97 15.52 -21.83
C ASN A 289 10.31 14.98 -20.54
N GLU A 290 9.02 14.68 -20.63
CA GLU A 290 8.29 13.95 -19.60
C GLU A 290 8.98 12.60 -19.31
N ILE A 291 9.08 12.26 -18.04
CA ILE A 291 9.60 10.99 -17.55
C ILE A 291 8.40 10.13 -17.15
N SER A 292 8.33 8.93 -17.65
CA SER A 292 7.28 7.99 -17.28
C SER A 292 7.83 6.65 -16.83
N TYR A 293 7.14 6.06 -15.86
CA TYR A 293 7.34 4.68 -15.41
C TYR A 293 6.04 3.93 -15.48
N THR A 294 6.05 2.74 -16.04
CA THR A 294 4.95 1.78 -15.90
C THR A 294 5.39 0.57 -15.11
N ILE A 295 4.51 0.12 -14.22
CA ILE A 295 4.66 -1.11 -13.48
C ILE A 295 3.45 -1.99 -13.80
N TYR A 296 3.71 -3.21 -14.22
CA TYR A 296 2.68 -4.18 -14.55
C TYR A 296 3.00 -5.54 -13.98
N ASP A 297 2.01 -6.16 -13.36
CA ASP A 297 2.09 -7.52 -12.86
C ASP A 297 0.72 -8.21 -12.99
N GLU A 298 0.73 -9.50 -13.18
CA GLU A 298 -0.45 -10.33 -13.31
C GLU A 298 -0.52 -11.39 -12.20
N PHE A 299 -1.74 -11.88 -11.97
CA PHE A 299 -1.95 -13.07 -11.16
C PHE A 299 -1.05 -14.22 -11.63
N THR A 300 -0.37 -14.83 -10.70
CA THR A 300 0.38 -16.06 -10.90
C THR A 300 -0.21 -17.18 -10.07
N GLU A 301 0.08 -18.44 -10.40
CA GLU A 301 -0.43 -19.57 -9.63
C GLU A 301 0.01 -19.44 -8.16
N GLY A 302 -0.98 -19.28 -7.28
CA GLY A 302 -0.79 -19.17 -5.83
C GLY A 302 -0.81 -17.75 -5.25
N ALA A 303 -0.67 -16.67 -6.06
CA ALA A 303 -0.65 -15.31 -5.56
C ALA A 303 -1.35 -14.32 -6.48
N THR A 304 -2.11 -13.38 -5.88
CA THR A 304 -2.67 -12.26 -6.62
C THR A 304 -1.56 -11.26 -6.97
N SER A 305 -1.71 -10.55 -8.09
CA SER A 305 -0.79 -9.48 -8.48
C SER A 305 -0.66 -8.41 -7.40
N MET A 306 -1.77 -8.02 -6.78
CA MET A 306 -1.73 -7.07 -5.67
C MET A 306 -0.92 -7.59 -4.48
N ALA A 307 -1.00 -8.89 -4.15
CA ALA A 307 -0.19 -9.49 -3.09
C ALA A 307 1.28 -9.56 -3.49
N ARG A 308 1.57 -9.83 -4.77
CA ARG A 308 2.93 -9.86 -5.31
C ARG A 308 3.57 -8.47 -5.29
N THR A 309 2.95 -7.48 -5.93
CA THR A 309 3.52 -6.13 -6.05
C THR A 309 3.71 -5.47 -4.68
N THR A 310 2.72 -5.52 -3.80
CA THR A 310 2.83 -5.01 -2.42
C THR A 310 3.80 -5.83 -1.59
N GLY A 311 3.66 -7.16 -1.61
CA GLY A 311 4.43 -8.06 -0.76
C GLY A 311 5.90 -8.12 -1.14
N LEU A 312 6.23 -8.17 -2.43
CA LEU A 312 7.64 -8.17 -2.89
C LEU A 312 8.34 -6.86 -2.56
N THR A 313 7.63 -5.71 -2.65
CA THR A 313 8.19 -4.42 -2.24
C THR A 313 8.51 -4.43 -0.73
N ALA A 314 7.57 -4.91 0.10
CA ALA A 314 7.81 -5.04 1.53
C ALA A 314 8.95 -6.03 1.84
N CYS A 315 9.06 -7.13 1.10
CA CYS A 315 10.17 -8.08 1.24
C CYS A 315 11.52 -7.45 0.87
N ALA A 316 11.58 -6.67 -0.22
CA ALA A 316 12.81 -5.98 -0.61
C ALA A 316 13.28 -5.01 0.49
N PHE A 317 12.38 -4.20 1.04
CA PHE A 317 12.69 -3.32 2.17
C PHE A 317 13.07 -4.10 3.42
N SER A 318 12.38 -5.19 3.73
CA SER A 318 12.71 -6.06 4.88
C SER A 318 14.13 -6.63 4.76
N ARG A 319 14.54 -7.03 3.57
CA ARG A 319 15.89 -7.51 3.30
C ARG A 319 16.94 -6.41 3.48
N LEU A 320 16.67 -5.19 3.01
CA LEU A 320 17.59 -4.05 3.24
C LEU A 320 17.85 -3.83 4.74
N VAL A 321 16.82 -4.01 5.57
CA VAL A 321 16.95 -3.90 7.03
C VAL A 321 17.71 -5.09 7.61
N LEU A 322 17.28 -6.33 7.34
CA LEU A 322 17.85 -7.55 7.91
C LEU A 322 19.31 -7.80 7.46
N GLU A 323 19.65 -7.41 6.23
CA GLU A 323 21.01 -7.47 5.70
C GLU A 323 21.88 -6.28 6.16
N ASN A 324 21.36 -5.42 7.06
CA ASN A 324 22.05 -4.25 7.59
C ASN A 324 22.62 -3.31 6.51
N LYS A 325 21.93 -3.17 5.39
CA LYS A 325 22.34 -2.26 4.30
C LYS A 325 22.04 -0.80 4.65
N ILE A 326 20.97 -0.53 5.39
CA ILE A 326 20.61 0.80 5.88
C ILE A 326 21.14 0.93 7.32
N LYS A 327 21.98 1.93 7.57
CA LYS A 327 22.60 2.19 8.89
C LYS A 327 21.86 3.24 9.70
N GLU A 328 21.11 4.06 9.03
CA GLU A 328 20.33 5.14 9.60
C GLU A 328 19.19 4.56 10.46
N LYS A 329 18.79 5.34 11.47
CA LYS A 329 17.68 5.03 12.38
C LYS A 329 16.61 6.12 12.27
N GLY A 330 15.47 5.86 12.88
CA GLY A 330 14.29 6.72 12.77
C GLY A 330 13.31 6.22 11.72
N VAL A 331 12.37 7.06 11.33
CA VAL A 331 11.44 6.78 10.23
C VAL A 331 12.07 7.24 8.92
N ILE A 332 12.35 6.30 8.03
CA ILE A 332 12.93 6.56 6.71
C ILE A 332 11.93 6.15 5.65
N CYS A 333 11.40 7.14 4.94
CA CYS A 333 10.39 6.93 3.91
C CYS A 333 10.97 6.32 2.63
N PRO A 334 10.19 5.54 1.86
CA PRO A 334 10.65 4.95 0.62
C PRO A 334 11.20 5.96 -0.39
N GLU A 335 10.64 7.17 -0.49
CA GLU A 335 11.16 8.24 -1.34
C GLU A 335 12.58 8.68 -0.94
N THR A 336 12.90 8.67 0.36
CA THR A 336 14.25 8.96 0.84
C THR A 336 15.23 7.84 0.47
N LEU A 337 14.78 6.59 0.55
CA LEU A 337 15.58 5.44 0.10
C LEU A 337 15.80 5.48 -1.41
N GLY A 338 14.81 5.90 -2.18
CA GLY A 338 14.87 6.04 -3.64
C GLY A 338 15.90 7.06 -4.12
N MET A 339 16.27 8.05 -3.30
CA MET A 339 17.32 9.02 -3.63
C MET A 339 18.73 8.40 -3.59
N ASN A 340 18.89 7.21 -3.09
CA ASN A 340 20.14 6.46 -3.10
C ASN A 340 20.07 5.35 -4.15
N ASP A 341 20.86 5.47 -5.21
CA ASP A 341 20.86 4.54 -6.33
C ASP A 341 21.07 3.08 -5.90
N VAL A 342 21.89 2.84 -4.86
CA VAL A 342 22.14 1.47 -4.36
C VAL A 342 20.87 0.84 -3.79
N PHE A 343 20.06 1.58 -3.05
CA PHE A 343 18.81 1.07 -2.50
C PHE A 343 17.73 0.98 -3.57
N TYR A 344 17.68 1.98 -4.45
CA TYR A 344 16.78 2.00 -5.60
C TYR A 344 16.99 0.79 -6.49
N ASP A 345 18.22 0.58 -6.98
CA ASP A 345 18.56 -0.55 -7.84
C ASP A 345 18.27 -1.89 -7.15
N TYR A 346 18.64 -2.03 -5.88
CA TYR A 346 18.38 -3.25 -5.10
C TYR A 346 16.89 -3.62 -5.07
N VAL A 347 16.01 -2.65 -4.83
CA VAL A 347 14.57 -2.91 -4.78
C VAL A 347 14.03 -3.22 -6.17
N LEU A 348 14.42 -2.47 -7.21
CA LEU A 348 13.95 -2.73 -8.57
C LEU A 348 14.43 -4.07 -9.12
N ASP A 349 15.69 -4.43 -8.89
CA ASP A 349 16.24 -5.71 -9.31
C ASP A 349 15.54 -6.87 -8.59
N TYR A 350 15.32 -6.75 -7.28
CA TYR A 350 14.57 -7.74 -6.51
C TYR A 350 13.16 -8.00 -7.08
N LEU A 351 12.47 -6.96 -7.54
CA LEU A 351 11.14 -7.05 -8.14
C LEU A 351 11.20 -7.64 -9.55
N LYS A 352 12.13 -7.17 -10.39
CA LYS A 352 12.34 -7.65 -11.76
C LYS A 352 12.71 -9.13 -11.80
N ASP A 353 13.59 -9.58 -10.92
CA ASP A 353 13.99 -10.99 -10.78
C ASP A 353 12.80 -11.90 -10.44
N ARG A 354 11.73 -11.33 -9.88
CA ARG A 354 10.47 -12.01 -9.57
C ARG A 354 9.36 -11.79 -10.58
N GLY A 355 9.72 -11.22 -11.74
CA GLY A 355 8.86 -11.08 -12.90
C GLY A 355 7.93 -9.88 -12.88
N ILE A 356 8.12 -8.90 -11.97
CA ILE A 356 7.40 -7.63 -12.05
C ILE A 356 7.95 -6.84 -13.24
N LEU A 357 7.08 -6.46 -14.18
CA LEU A 357 7.48 -5.63 -15.32
C LEU A 357 7.57 -4.17 -14.88
N ILE A 358 8.75 -3.57 -15.05
CA ILE A 358 9.01 -2.16 -14.72
C ILE A 358 9.73 -1.56 -15.93
N GLU A 359 9.09 -0.60 -16.57
CA GLU A 359 9.58 0.07 -17.77
C GLU A 359 9.61 1.59 -17.56
N SER A 360 10.54 2.27 -18.20
CA SER A 360 10.69 3.74 -18.12
C SER A 360 10.99 4.32 -19.49
N TRP A 361 10.46 5.51 -19.77
CA TRP A 361 10.65 6.30 -20.99
C TRP A 361 11.00 7.74 -20.67
#